data_6e9914c18d3463fe7aa7e8a0831c1dd4
#
_entry.id   6e9914c18d3463fe7aa7e8a0831c1dd4
#
_cell.length_a   1.000
_cell.length_b   1.000
_cell.length_c   1.000
_cell.angle_alpha   90.00
_cell.angle_beta   90.00
_cell.angle_gamma   90.00
#
_symmetry.space_group_name_H-M   'P 1'
#
loop_
_entity.id
_entity.type
_entity.pdbx_description
1 polymer ?
#
loop_
_entity_poly.entity_id
_entity_poly.type
_entity_poly.pdbx_seq_one_letter_code
_entity_poly.pdbx_strand_id
1 'polypeptide(L)'
;MTWHRLVVWYNTRCPVCDAGIGWQRNKLVAAVRAGHLAFKDINEQPGALSAYGASVDDIRRRLHASGRLIVGADVAIAIWKVTPGENWLASLFGNPLMLPVTRFAYDRFADVLFAWNKRKGRW
;
A
#
# COMPACT_ATOMS: atom_id res chain seq x y z
N MET A 1 -12.01 -22.95 -5.03
CA MET A 1 -11.71 -21.51 -5.21
C MET A 1 -10.46 -21.17 -4.46
N THR A 2 -9.46 -20.75 -5.18
CA THR A 2 -8.16 -20.44 -4.57
C THR A 2 -8.19 -19.01 -4.02
N TRP A 3 -7.99 -18.90 -2.74
CA TRP A 3 -7.88 -17.61 -2.08
C TRP A 3 -6.43 -17.15 -2.19
N HIS A 4 -6.21 -16.02 -2.83
CA HIS A 4 -4.89 -15.44 -2.89
C HIS A 4 -4.72 -14.45 -1.74
N ARG A 5 -3.77 -14.74 -0.86
CA ARG A 5 -3.39 -13.84 0.21
C ARG A 5 -2.81 -12.57 -0.39
N LEU A 6 -3.38 -11.45 0.00
CA LEU A 6 -2.87 -10.14 -0.40
C LEU A 6 -1.75 -9.73 0.56
N VAL A 7 -0.56 -9.52 0.03
CA VAL A 7 0.59 -9.04 0.81
C VAL A 7 0.86 -7.60 0.42
N VAL A 8 0.70 -6.68 1.38
CA VAL A 8 0.95 -5.25 1.20
C VAL A 8 2.38 -4.95 1.64
N TRP A 9 3.18 -4.47 0.70
CA TRP A 9 4.57 -4.08 0.95
C TRP A 9 4.62 -2.57 1.17
N TYR A 10 5.20 -2.14 2.27
CA TYR A 10 5.28 -0.73 2.63
C TYR A 10 6.64 -0.42 3.24
N ASN A 11 6.89 0.86 3.50
CA ASN A 11 8.17 1.34 3.99
C ASN A 11 8.03 1.86 5.43
N THR A 12 8.53 1.10 6.41
CA THR A 12 8.48 1.49 7.82
C THR A 12 9.38 2.68 8.14
N ARG A 13 10.36 2.98 7.29
CA ARG A 13 11.23 4.15 7.47
C ARG A 13 10.54 5.46 7.14
N CYS A 14 9.40 5.41 6.46
CA CYS A 14 8.56 6.58 6.20
C CYS A 14 7.58 6.73 7.36
N PRO A 15 7.66 7.79 8.19
CA PRO A 15 6.78 7.93 9.37
C PRO A 15 5.30 7.99 8.99
N VAL A 16 4.98 8.66 7.89
CA VAL A 16 3.59 8.79 7.41
C VAL A 16 3.07 7.46 6.91
N CYS A 17 3.86 6.74 6.12
CA CYS A 17 3.49 5.42 5.60
C CYS A 17 3.30 4.41 6.73
N ASP A 18 4.22 4.40 7.68
CA ASP A 18 4.17 3.49 8.83
C ASP A 18 2.94 3.77 9.70
N ALA A 19 2.66 5.04 9.98
CA ALA A 19 1.48 5.43 10.77
C ALA A 19 0.18 5.06 10.06
N GLY A 20 0.10 5.30 8.75
CA GLY A 20 -1.09 4.99 7.96
C GLY A 20 -1.36 3.50 7.90
N ILE A 21 -0.34 2.70 7.66
CA ILE A 21 -0.47 1.23 7.63
C ILE A 21 -0.77 0.68 9.03
N GLY A 22 -0.16 1.23 10.06
CA GLY A 22 -0.47 0.85 11.45
C GLY A 22 -1.93 1.06 11.79
N TRP A 23 -2.50 2.18 11.37
CA TRP A 23 -3.91 2.48 11.53
C TRP A 23 -4.79 1.44 10.85
N GLN A 24 -4.49 1.11 9.59
CA GLN A 24 -5.24 0.11 8.84
C GLN A 24 -5.08 -1.28 9.43
N ARG A 25 -3.87 -1.64 9.84
CA ARG A 25 -3.57 -2.95 10.44
C ARG A 25 -4.42 -3.17 11.68
N ASN A 26 -4.60 -2.15 12.52
CA ASN A 26 -5.41 -2.25 13.73
C ASN A 26 -6.88 -2.56 13.41
N LYS A 27 -7.39 -2.03 12.30
CA LYS A 27 -8.76 -2.30 11.85
C LYS A 27 -8.91 -3.67 11.18
N LEU A 28 -7.81 -4.25 10.70
CA LEU A 28 -7.80 -5.47 9.89
C LEU A 28 -7.21 -6.67 10.62
N VAL A 29 -7.13 -6.62 11.94
CA VAL A 29 -6.52 -7.70 12.75
C VAL A 29 -7.16 -9.06 12.44
N ALA A 30 -8.48 -9.12 12.31
CA ALA A 30 -9.17 -10.37 12.01
C ALA A 30 -8.77 -10.93 10.63
N ALA A 31 -8.67 -10.07 9.62
CA ALA A 31 -8.28 -10.48 8.27
C ALA A 31 -6.83 -10.98 8.24
N VAL A 32 -5.94 -10.31 8.98
CA VAL A 32 -4.53 -10.72 9.09
C VAL A 32 -4.42 -12.08 9.77
N ARG A 33 -5.14 -12.29 10.87
CA ARG A 33 -5.15 -13.56 11.59
C ARG A 33 -5.72 -14.70 10.77
N ALA A 34 -6.71 -14.40 9.92
CA ALA A 34 -7.30 -15.40 9.04
C ALA A 34 -6.41 -15.74 7.83
N GLY A 35 -5.29 -15.04 7.64
CA GLY A 35 -4.38 -15.27 6.53
C GLY A 35 -4.81 -14.67 5.20
N HIS A 36 -5.82 -13.80 5.19
CA HIS A 36 -6.30 -13.15 3.97
C HIS A 36 -5.44 -11.96 3.56
N LEU A 37 -4.75 -11.36 4.52
CA LEU A 37 -4.00 -10.12 4.34
C LEU A 37 -2.74 -10.17 5.18
N ALA A 38 -1.64 -9.63 4.65
CA ALA A 38 -0.40 -9.45 5.40
C ALA A 38 0.22 -8.11 5.05
N PHE A 39 0.89 -7.51 6.02
CA PHE A 39 1.65 -6.28 5.84
C PHE A 39 3.12 -6.58 6.08
N LYS A 40 3.97 -6.26 5.12
CA LYS A 40 5.41 -6.54 5.21
C LYS A 40 6.23 -5.30 4.91
N ASP A 41 7.34 -5.16 5.62
CA ASP A 41 8.27 -4.05 5.44
C ASP A 41 9.26 -4.39 4.33
N ILE A 42 9.30 -3.56 3.30
CA ILE A 42 10.23 -3.76 2.19
C ILE A 42 11.69 -3.65 2.63
N ASN A 43 11.97 -2.91 3.70
CA ASN A 43 13.34 -2.75 4.18
C ASN A 43 13.93 -4.06 4.74
N GLU A 44 13.09 -5.01 5.14
CA GLU A 44 13.53 -6.33 5.60
C GLU A 44 13.79 -7.28 4.45
N GLN A 45 13.13 -7.06 3.29
CA GLN A 45 13.28 -7.91 2.12
C GLN A 45 13.34 -7.04 0.85
N PRO A 46 14.44 -6.30 0.63
CA PRO A 46 14.52 -5.32 -0.46
C PRO A 46 14.29 -5.89 -1.85
N GLY A 47 14.61 -7.16 -2.07
CA GLY A 47 14.43 -7.81 -3.36
C GLY A 47 13.11 -8.56 -3.53
N ALA A 48 12.16 -8.39 -2.61
CA ALA A 48 10.96 -9.23 -2.56
C ALA A 48 10.12 -9.20 -3.83
N LEU A 49 10.06 -8.06 -4.53
CA LEU A 49 9.27 -7.90 -5.74
C LEU A 49 10.13 -7.76 -7.01
N SER A 50 11.40 -8.15 -6.95
CA SER A 50 12.30 -8.06 -8.11
C SER A 50 11.80 -8.88 -9.28
N ALA A 51 11.15 -10.02 -9.03
CA ALA A 51 10.55 -10.85 -10.07
C ALA A 51 9.44 -10.15 -10.85
N TYR A 52 8.84 -9.10 -10.28
CA TYR A 52 7.83 -8.27 -10.93
C TYR A 52 8.42 -7.00 -11.54
N GLY A 53 9.74 -6.85 -11.51
CA GLY A 53 10.42 -5.67 -12.03
C GLY A 53 10.39 -4.47 -11.10
N ALA A 54 9.98 -4.64 -9.85
CA ALA A 54 9.91 -3.55 -8.86
C ALA A 54 11.17 -3.53 -7.99
N SER A 55 11.83 -2.38 -7.94
CA SER A 55 12.99 -2.16 -7.07
C SER A 55 12.54 -1.76 -5.67
N VAL A 56 13.49 -1.78 -4.71
CA VAL A 56 13.21 -1.30 -3.35
C VAL A 56 12.78 0.17 -3.36
N ASP A 57 13.37 1.00 -4.22
CA ASP A 57 12.99 2.41 -4.30
C ASP A 57 11.59 2.61 -4.88
N ASP A 58 11.17 1.76 -5.81
CA ASP A 58 9.80 1.79 -6.32
C ASP A 58 8.79 1.56 -5.19
N ILE A 59 9.08 0.59 -4.32
CA ILE A 59 8.20 0.21 -3.21
C ILE A 59 8.26 1.26 -2.10
N ARG A 60 9.42 1.87 -1.87
CA ARG A 60 9.53 2.99 -0.93
C ARG A 60 8.74 4.20 -1.38
N ARG A 61 8.61 4.38 -2.69
CA ARG A 61 7.88 5.51 -3.28
C ARG A 61 6.37 5.30 -3.22
N ARG A 62 5.88 4.09 -3.53
CA ARG A 62 4.46 3.78 -3.59
C ARG A 62 4.17 2.44 -2.95
N LEU A 63 2.96 2.28 -2.43
CA LEU A 63 2.50 0.99 -1.93
C LEU A 63 2.45 -0.02 -3.07
N HIS A 64 2.86 -1.23 -2.76
CA HIS A 64 2.76 -2.38 -3.68
C HIS A 64 2.06 -3.52 -2.96
N ALA A 65 1.28 -4.29 -3.69
CA ALA A 65 0.69 -5.51 -3.15
C ALA A 65 0.97 -6.66 -4.11
N SER A 66 1.35 -7.79 -3.56
CA SER A 66 1.57 -9.03 -4.29
C SER A 66 0.45 -10.03 -4.02
N GLY A 67 0.45 -11.15 -4.75
CA GLY A 67 -0.68 -12.05 -4.87
C GLY A 67 -1.37 -11.77 -6.20
N ARG A 68 -1.80 -10.54 -6.39
CA ARG A 68 -2.06 -9.91 -7.68
C ARG A 68 -1.35 -8.57 -7.63
N LEU A 69 -0.38 -8.35 -8.51
CA LEU A 69 0.42 -7.12 -8.43
C LEU A 69 -0.43 -5.88 -8.70
N ILE A 70 -0.55 -5.06 -7.69
CA ILE A 70 -1.17 -3.74 -7.78
C ILE A 70 -0.26 -2.72 -7.13
N VAL A 71 -0.32 -1.47 -7.56
CA VAL A 71 0.61 -0.42 -7.16
C VAL A 71 -0.14 0.87 -6.88
N GLY A 72 0.31 1.61 -5.86
CA GLY A 72 -0.15 2.97 -5.61
C GLY A 72 -1.56 3.06 -5.05
N ALA A 73 -2.36 3.97 -5.59
CA ALA A 73 -3.73 4.23 -5.12
C ALA A 73 -4.61 2.98 -5.14
N ASP A 74 -4.38 2.08 -6.09
CA ASP A 74 -5.16 0.84 -6.20
C ASP A 74 -4.99 -0.04 -4.98
N VAL A 75 -3.81 -0.03 -4.34
CA VAL A 75 -3.56 -0.75 -3.08
C VAL A 75 -4.42 -0.16 -1.96
N ALA A 76 -4.44 1.17 -1.84
CA ALA A 76 -5.25 1.84 -0.82
C ALA A 76 -6.74 1.52 -1.00
N ILE A 77 -7.22 1.55 -2.24
CA ILE A 77 -8.62 1.23 -2.55
C ILE A 77 -8.93 -0.23 -2.19
N ALA A 78 -8.03 -1.15 -2.50
CA ALA A 78 -8.21 -2.57 -2.16
C ALA A 78 -8.29 -2.76 -0.64
N ILE A 79 -7.47 -2.05 0.12
CA ILE A 79 -7.50 -2.08 1.59
C ILE A 79 -8.84 -1.53 2.09
N TRP A 80 -9.29 -0.40 1.57
CA TRP A 80 -10.55 0.20 1.98
C TRP A 80 -11.76 -0.71 1.73
N LYS A 81 -11.74 -1.47 0.64
CA LYS A 81 -12.82 -2.41 0.33
C LYS A 81 -13.03 -3.46 1.41
N VAL A 82 -11.97 -3.85 2.10
CA VAL A 82 -12.03 -4.90 3.13
C VAL A 82 -11.97 -4.36 4.55
N THR A 83 -11.81 -3.04 4.73
CA THR A 83 -11.74 -2.43 6.05
C THR A 83 -13.14 -2.05 6.53
N PRO A 84 -13.60 -2.60 7.66
CA PRO A 84 -14.91 -2.24 8.22
C PRO A 84 -15.02 -0.73 8.46
N GLY A 85 -16.13 -0.13 7.97
CA GLY A 85 -16.38 1.30 8.11
C GLY A 85 -15.70 2.18 7.08
N GLU A 86 -14.90 1.61 6.16
CA GLU A 86 -14.18 2.38 5.14
C GLU A 86 -14.51 1.96 3.69
N ASN A 87 -15.45 1.05 3.49
CA ASN A 87 -15.86 0.64 2.14
C ASN A 87 -16.38 1.81 1.31
N TRP A 88 -17.00 2.81 1.95
CA TRP A 88 -17.51 3.99 1.26
C TRP A 88 -16.37 4.79 0.62
N LEU A 89 -15.17 4.78 1.23
CA LEU A 89 -13.98 5.40 0.64
C LEU A 89 -13.59 4.71 -0.66
N ALA A 90 -13.63 3.37 -0.69
CA ALA A 90 -13.35 2.62 -1.90
C ALA A 90 -14.35 2.94 -3.01
N SER A 91 -15.63 3.06 -2.67
CA SER A 91 -16.67 3.43 -3.63
C SER A 91 -16.52 4.85 -4.14
N LEU A 92 -16.16 5.79 -3.25
CA LEU A 92 -16.00 7.20 -3.61
C LEU A 92 -14.78 7.44 -4.50
N PHE A 93 -13.64 6.89 -4.12
CA PHE A 93 -12.36 7.17 -4.80
C PHE A 93 -12.00 6.12 -5.86
N GLY A 94 -12.61 4.95 -5.82
CA GLY A 94 -12.34 3.86 -6.75
C GLY A 94 -13.31 3.75 -7.91
N ASN A 95 -14.33 4.65 -8.03
CA ASN A 95 -15.26 4.60 -9.13
C ASN A 95 -14.58 5.09 -10.43
N PRO A 96 -15.11 4.71 -11.62
CA PRO A 96 -14.45 5.03 -12.89
C PRO A 96 -14.22 6.52 -13.15
N LEU A 97 -15.07 7.40 -12.58
CA LEU A 97 -14.93 8.85 -12.75
C LEU A 97 -13.83 9.42 -11.87
N MET A 98 -13.72 8.93 -10.63
CA MET A 98 -12.76 9.45 -9.66
C MET A 98 -11.41 8.77 -9.70
N LEU A 99 -11.33 7.54 -10.20
CA LEU A 99 -10.10 6.75 -10.14
C LEU A 99 -8.88 7.46 -10.78
N PRO A 100 -8.98 8.07 -11.96
CA PRO A 100 -7.84 8.81 -12.52
C PRO A 100 -7.38 9.95 -11.62
N VAL A 101 -8.32 10.68 -11.00
CA VAL A 101 -8.02 11.78 -10.07
C VAL A 101 -7.35 11.23 -8.82
N THR A 102 -7.88 10.13 -8.29
CA THR A 102 -7.32 9.46 -7.10
C THR A 102 -5.88 8.99 -7.35
N ARG A 103 -5.64 8.37 -8.51
CA ARG A 103 -4.30 7.91 -8.88
C ARG A 103 -3.33 9.08 -9.02
N PHE A 104 -3.74 10.16 -9.65
CA PHE A 104 -2.92 11.35 -9.81
C PHE A 104 -2.57 11.96 -8.44
N ALA A 105 -3.57 12.16 -7.59
CA ALA A 105 -3.38 12.73 -6.25
C ALA A 105 -2.45 11.85 -5.41
N TYR A 106 -2.65 10.54 -5.44
CA TYR A 106 -1.79 9.61 -4.71
C TYR A 106 -0.34 9.68 -5.21
N ASP A 107 -0.15 9.65 -6.53
CA ASP A 107 1.20 9.64 -7.11
C ASP A 107 1.94 10.93 -6.76
N ARG A 108 1.29 12.07 -6.81
CA ARG A 108 1.90 13.35 -6.41
C ARG A 108 2.25 13.37 -4.93
N PHE A 109 1.34 12.93 -4.08
CA PHE A 109 1.60 12.82 -2.65
C PHE A 109 2.77 11.86 -2.37
N ALA A 110 2.78 10.72 -3.03
CA ALA A 110 3.83 9.72 -2.87
C ALA A 110 5.19 10.26 -3.31
N ASP A 111 5.24 10.98 -4.43
CA ASP A 111 6.49 11.57 -4.93
C ASP A 111 7.05 12.63 -3.98
N VAL A 112 6.19 13.49 -3.45
CA VAL A 112 6.59 14.51 -2.48
C VAL A 112 7.09 13.86 -1.19
N LEU A 113 6.37 12.87 -0.71
CA LEU A 113 6.71 12.16 0.52
C LEU A 113 8.03 11.39 0.36
N PHE A 114 8.24 10.75 -0.79
CA PHE A 114 9.49 10.05 -1.09
C PHE A 114 10.68 11.02 -1.08
N ALA A 115 10.54 12.16 -1.74
CA ALA A 115 11.60 13.19 -1.80
C ALA A 115 11.90 13.73 -0.41
N TRP A 116 10.87 13.98 0.40
CA TRP A 116 11.04 14.46 1.77
C TRP A 116 11.79 13.47 2.63
N ASN A 117 11.41 12.18 2.58
CA ASN A 117 12.08 11.14 3.35
C ASN A 117 13.52 10.96 2.91
N LYS A 118 13.78 11.01 1.60
CA LYS A 118 15.12 10.89 1.06
C LYS A 118 16.02 12.04 1.52
N ARG A 119 15.47 13.26 1.52
CA ARG A 119 16.18 14.45 2.02
C ARG A 119 16.53 14.31 3.50
N LYS A 120 15.65 13.68 4.29
CA LYS A 120 15.90 13.43 5.71
C LYS A 120 16.85 12.26 5.97
N GLY A 121 17.30 11.56 4.93
CA GLY A 121 18.24 10.45 5.07
C GLY A 121 17.63 9.20 5.69
N ARG A 122 16.34 8.96 5.51
CA ARG A 122 15.66 7.80 6.10
C ARG A 122 15.99 6.48 5.40
N TRP A 123 16.57 6.54 4.21
CA TRP A 123 17.06 5.35 3.49
C TRP A 123 18.17 5.70 2.50
#